data_29f4494656cf07f5f8389f14214a67c2
#
_entry.id   29f4494656cf07f5f8389f14214a67c2
#
_cell.length_a   1.000
_cell.length_b   1.000
_cell.length_c   1.000
_cell.angle_alpha   90.00
_cell.angle_beta   90.00
_cell.angle_gamma   90.00
#
_symmetry.space_group_name_H-M   'P 1'
#
loop_
_entity.id
_entity.type
_entity.pdbx_description
1 polymer ?
#
loop_
_entity_poly.entity_id
_entity_poly.type
_entity_poly.pdbx_seq_one_letter_code
_entity_poly.pdbx_strand_id
1 'polypeptide(L)'
;MDGFRFDAVTSMMYHHHGIGFGFSGNYKEYFGEHTDLDGIAYLMLANKIIKEVSPHSITVAEDVSGMPTLCRSIEDGGIGFDYRLSMFIPDLWIKLLKGTPDEEWSMGHLTHSMTNRRDKEKCVGYAESHDQAIVGDKTLAMWLFDSEIYTGMNRNDGMSLKVDRGMALHKMIRMLTQSLGGEGYLNFMGNEFGHPEWIDFPREGNNFSYHYCRRQWNLLRD
;
A
#
# COMPACT_ATOMS: atom_id res chain seq x y z
N MET A 1 19.45 8.83 -5.96
CA MET A 1 18.16 8.53 -5.28
C MET A 1 17.10 8.63 -6.36
N ASP A 2 16.26 7.61 -6.49
CA ASP A 2 15.35 7.49 -7.64
C ASP A 2 14.02 8.18 -7.43
N GLY A 3 13.70 8.53 -6.16
CA GLY A 3 12.47 9.25 -5.83
C GLY A 3 12.21 9.36 -4.34
N PHE A 4 11.04 9.90 -4.02
CA PHE A 4 10.59 10.17 -2.65
C PHE A 4 9.14 9.74 -2.48
N ARG A 5 8.85 9.00 -1.41
CA ARG A 5 7.50 8.84 -0.89
C ARG A 5 7.26 9.90 0.19
N PHE A 6 6.17 10.61 0.06
CA PHE A 6 5.68 11.52 1.08
C PHE A 6 4.62 10.80 1.91
N ASP A 7 4.93 10.67 3.18
CA ASP A 7 4.07 10.03 4.17
C ASP A 7 2.98 10.98 4.64
N ALA A 8 1.78 10.44 4.94
CA ALA A 8 0.68 11.17 5.55
C ALA A 8 0.32 12.53 4.89
N VAL A 9 0.31 12.58 3.56
CA VAL A 9 0.04 13.80 2.78
C VAL A 9 -1.33 14.40 3.13
N THR A 10 -2.36 13.57 3.38
CA THR A 10 -3.67 14.05 3.85
C THR A 10 -3.54 14.91 5.12
N SER A 11 -2.69 14.51 6.07
CA SER A 11 -2.52 15.26 7.32
C SER A 11 -1.83 16.60 7.15
N MET A 12 -1.10 16.78 6.05
CA MET A 12 -0.45 18.05 5.70
C MET A 12 -1.38 18.98 4.94
N MET A 13 -2.33 18.44 4.19
CA MET A 13 -3.23 19.24 3.34
C MET A 13 -4.43 19.83 4.07
N TYR A 14 -4.76 19.30 5.26
CA TYR A 14 -6.00 19.68 5.95
C TYR A 14 -5.78 19.94 7.44
N HIS A 15 -6.38 21.01 7.97
CA HIS A 15 -6.32 21.38 9.41
C HIS A 15 -6.86 20.30 10.36
N HIS A 16 -7.80 19.47 9.90
CA HIS A 16 -8.29 18.32 10.68
C HIS A 16 -7.40 17.08 10.55
N HIS A 17 -6.30 17.15 9.79
CA HIS A 17 -5.31 16.08 9.58
C HIS A 17 -5.88 14.73 9.09
N GLY A 18 -7.10 14.72 8.53
CA GLY A 18 -7.80 13.48 8.16
C GLY A 18 -8.41 12.72 9.35
N ILE A 19 -8.29 13.21 10.57
CA ILE A 19 -8.75 12.53 11.78
C ILE A 19 -10.23 12.82 12.02
N GLY A 20 -11.04 11.75 12.06
CA GLY A 20 -12.49 11.87 12.29
C GLY A 20 -13.26 12.54 11.15
N PHE A 21 -12.64 12.73 9.99
CA PHE A 21 -13.23 13.35 8.81
C PHE A 21 -13.29 12.35 7.64
N GLY A 22 -14.48 12.14 7.10
CA GLY A 22 -14.70 11.28 5.91
C GLY A 22 -14.84 12.13 4.65
N PHE A 23 -14.08 11.79 3.62
CA PHE A 23 -14.20 12.43 2.30
C PHE A 23 -15.25 11.69 1.46
N SER A 24 -16.32 12.41 1.07
CA SER A 24 -17.40 11.86 0.24
C SER A 24 -17.20 12.06 -1.25
N GLY A 25 -16.22 12.86 -1.64
CA GLY A 25 -15.95 13.26 -3.02
C GLY A 25 -16.53 14.64 -3.39
N ASN A 26 -17.09 15.36 -2.43
CA ASN A 26 -17.55 16.73 -2.66
C ASN A 26 -16.35 17.69 -2.74
N TYR A 27 -16.31 18.53 -3.78
CA TYR A 27 -15.22 19.48 -4.00
C TYR A 27 -14.95 20.43 -2.82
N LYS A 28 -15.98 20.79 -2.05
CA LYS A 28 -15.84 21.63 -0.85
C LYS A 28 -15.04 20.99 0.27
N GLU A 29 -14.95 19.66 0.27
CA GLU A 29 -14.14 18.93 1.26
C GLU A 29 -12.65 19.05 0.94
N TYR A 30 -12.30 19.22 -0.34
CA TYR A 30 -10.91 19.31 -0.80
C TYR A 30 -10.39 20.74 -0.88
N PHE A 31 -11.26 21.72 -1.13
CA PHE A 31 -10.88 23.11 -1.43
C PHE A 31 -11.63 24.12 -0.55
N GLY A 32 -12.07 23.70 0.62
CA GLY A 32 -12.84 24.51 1.57
C GLY A 32 -11.98 25.13 2.69
N GLU A 33 -12.66 25.54 3.74
CA GLU A 33 -12.08 26.19 4.92
C GLU A 33 -11.13 25.30 5.74
N HIS A 34 -11.21 23.99 5.56
CA HIS A 34 -10.34 23.03 6.23
C HIS A 34 -9.01 22.80 5.51
N THR A 35 -8.82 23.42 4.36
CA THR A 35 -7.61 23.26 3.57
C THR A 35 -6.46 24.06 4.17
N ASP A 36 -5.35 23.37 4.46
CA ASP A 36 -4.12 24.01 4.92
C ASP A 36 -3.30 24.47 3.69
N LEU A 37 -3.39 25.77 3.41
CA LEU A 37 -2.71 26.36 2.25
C LEU A 37 -1.18 26.37 2.42
N ASP A 38 -0.66 26.45 3.63
CA ASP A 38 0.79 26.42 3.88
C ASP A 38 1.32 25.01 3.67
N GLY A 39 0.60 23.99 4.11
CA GLY A 39 0.91 22.59 3.84
C GLY A 39 0.89 22.27 2.35
N ILE A 40 -0.11 22.74 1.61
CA ILE A 40 -0.19 22.58 0.16
C ILE A 40 0.96 23.31 -0.55
N ALA A 41 1.26 24.55 -0.16
CA ALA A 41 2.36 25.32 -0.74
C ALA A 41 3.70 24.62 -0.50
N TYR A 42 3.92 24.07 0.68
CA TYR A 42 5.11 23.26 0.98
C TYR A 42 5.22 22.04 0.06
N LEU A 43 4.14 21.27 -0.15
CA LEU A 43 4.15 20.10 -1.01
C LEU A 43 4.41 20.47 -2.48
N MET A 44 3.79 21.54 -2.97
CA MET A 44 4.06 22.06 -4.32
C MET A 44 5.50 22.49 -4.49
N LEU A 45 6.06 23.23 -3.53
CA LEU A 45 7.46 23.67 -3.55
C LEU A 45 8.42 22.49 -3.50
N ALA A 46 8.15 21.50 -2.65
CA ALA A 46 8.96 20.29 -2.55
C ALA A 46 8.99 19.53 -3.89
N ASN A 47 7.85 19.29 -4.52
CA ASN A 47 7.75 18.65 -5.83
C ASN A 47 8.51 19.42 -6.89
N LYS A 48 8.36 20.76 -6.92
CA LYS A 48 9.06 21.63 -7.87
C LYS A 48 10.58 21.56 -7.71
N ILE A 49 11.08 21.70 -6.47
CA ILE A 49 12.53 21.65 -6.18
C ILE A 49 13.11 20.28 -6.54
N ILE A 50 12.41 19.19 -6.20
CA ILE A 50 12.85 17.83 -6.55
C ILE A 50 13.04 17.72 -8.07
N LYS A 51 12.08 18.20 -8.85
CA LYS A 51 12.13 18.15 -10.33
C LYS A 51 13.21 19.05 -10.91
N GLU A 52 13.49 20.19 -10.32
CA GLU A 52 14.57 21.09 -10.75
C GLU A 52 15.96 20.50 -10.44
N VAL A 53 16.14 19.90 -9.26
CA VAL A 53 17.43 19.36 -8.82
C VAL A 53 17.69 17.97 -9.42
N SER A 54 16.66 17.14 -9.55
CA SER A 54 16.72 15.77 -10.06
C SER A 54 15.52 15.44 -10.94
N PRO A 55 15.54 15.83 -12.22
CA PRO A 55 14.40 15.71 -13.14
C PRO A 55 13.88 14.27 -13.32
N HIS A 56 14.72 13.28 -13.08
CA HIS A 56 14.37 11.85 -13.19
C HIS A 56 13.79 11.25 -11.92
N SER A 57 13.89 11.95 -10.78
CA SER A 57 13.31 11.46 -9.52
C SER A 57 11.80 11.49 -9.59
N ILE A 58 11.17 10.43 -9.06
CA ILE A 58 9.71 10.34 -8.93
C ILE A 58 9.27 10.78 -7.54
N THR A 59 8.05 11.32 -7.45
CA THR A 59 7.40 11.64 -6.18
C THR A 59 6.10 10.87 -6.06
N VAL A 60 5.90 10.24 -4.91
CA VAL A 60 4.74 9.40 -4.61
C VAL A 60 4.06 9.91 -3.34
N ALA A 61 2.80 10.25 -3.42
CA ALA A 61 2.01 10.69 -2.28
C ALA A 61 1.28 9.52 -1.60
N GLU A 62 1.40 9.42 -0.30
CA GLU A 62 0.47 8.66 0.51
C GLU A 62 -0.69 9.57 0.92
N ASP A 63 -1.85 9.36 0.31
CA ASP A 63 -3.04 10.17 0.54
C ASP A 63 -4.31 9.33 0.57
N VAL A 64 -5.10 9.48 1.61
CA VAL A 64 -6.41 8.81 1.80
C VAL A 64 -7.60 9.72 1.46
N SER A 65 -7.37 11.03 1.27
CA SER A 65 -8.45 11.98 1.01
C SER A 65 -9.10 11.78 -0.37
N GLY A 66 -8.32 11.32 -1.34
CA GLY A 66 -8.74 11.27 -2.72
C GLY A 66 -8.79 12.65 -3.39
N MET A 67 -7.97 13.62 -2.95
CA MET A 67 -7.88 14.95 -3.56
C MET A 67 -7.66 14.88 -5.08
N PRO A 68 -8.51 15.50 -5.91
CA PRO A 68 -8.51 15.26 -7.35
C PRO A 68 -7.35 15.90 -8.14
N THR A 69 -6.61 16.85 -7.57
CA THR A 69 -5.50 17.54 -8.27
C THR A 69 -4.13 17.15 -7.75
N LEU A 70 -4.04 16.14 -6.88
CA LEU A 70 -2.81 15.73 -6.22
C LEU A 70 -1.68 15.41 -7.21
N CYS A 71 -2.00 14.66 -8.28
CA CYS A 71 -1.05 14.22 -9.31
C CYS A 71 -1.15 15.04 -10.61
N ARG A 72 -1.69 16.26 -10.55
CA ARG A 72 -1.64 17.22 -11.66
C ARG A 72 -0.39 18.08 -11.55
N SER A 73 0.09 18.58 -12.70
CA SER A 73 1.21 19.54 -12.71
C SER A 73 0.86 20.81 -11.93
N ILE A 74 1.86 21.48 -11.41
CA ILE A 74 1.68 22.75 -10.69
C ILE A 74 1.11 23.81 -11.63
N GLU A 75 1.55 23.81 -12.88
CA GLU A 75 1.10 24.72 -13.92
C GLU A 75 -0.39 24.55 -14.24
N ASP A 76 -0.92 23.32 -14.08
CA ASP A 76 -2.33 22.97 -14.24
C ASP A 76 -3.15 23.11 -12.93
N GLY A 77 -2.57 23.74 -11.90
CA GLY A 77 -3.22 23.94 -10.61
C GLY A 77 -3.20 22.71 -9.70
N GLY A 78 -2.29 21.78 -9.94
CA GLY A 78 -2.08 20.59 -9.12
C GLY A 78 -0.99 20.75 -8.07
N ILE A 79 -0.78 19.71 -7.25
CA ILE A 79 0.28 19.66 -6.24
C ILE A 79 1.62 19.17 -6.82
N GLY A 80 1.58 18.47 -7.94
CA GLY A 80 2.77 18.12 -8.71
C GLY A 80 3.37 16.75 -8.38
N PHE A 81 2.67 15.88 -7.65
CA PHE A 81 3.12 14.50 -7.47
C PHE A 81 3.05 13.71 -8.77
N ASP A 82 4.01 12.81 -8.99
CA ASP A 82 3.96 11.91 -10.15
C ASP A 82 2.95 10.79 -9.95
N TYR A 83 2.83 10.28 -8.72
CA TYR A 83 1.98 9.13 -8.39
C TYR A 83 1.30 9.31 -7.03
N ARG A 84 0.18 8.61 -6.88
CA ARG A 84 -0.50 8.37 -5.61
C ARG A 84 -0.43 6.89 -5.27
N LEU A 85 -0.32 6.53 -3.98
CA LEU A 85 -0.53 5.17 -3.51
C LEU A 85 -2.02 4.79 -3.61
N SER A 86 -2.30 3.62 -4.16
CA SER A 86 -3.67 3.06 -4.24
C SER A 86 -4.05 2.39 -2.92
N MET A 87 -4.26 3.17 -1.86
CA MET A 87 -4.42 2.69 -0.49
C MET A 87 -5.66 1.80 -0.27
N PHE A 88 -6.67 1.89 -1.14
CA PHE A 88 -7.84 1.03 -1.06
C PHE A 88 -7.58 -0.43 -1.46
N ILE A 89 -6.54 -0.71 -2.26
CA ILE A 89 -6.25 -2.07 -2.75
C ILE A 89 -5.86 -3.03 -1.61
N PRO A 90 -4.91 -2.70 -0.73
CA PRO A 90 -4.61 -3.57 0.42
C PRO A 90 -5.82 -3.77 1.34
N ASP A 91 -6.62 -2.75 1.57
CA ASP A 91 -7.85 -2.87 2.36
C ASP A 91 -8.88 -3.81 1.72
N LEU A 92 -9.00 -3.74 0.39
CA LEU A 92 -9.84 -4.67 -0.38
C LEU A 92 -9.38 -6.13 -0.18
N TRP A 93 -8.08 -6.40 -0.30
CA TRP A 93 -7.54 -7.74 -0.11
C TRP A 93 -7.73 -8.25 1.31
N ILE A 94 -7.43 -7.43 2.32
CA ILE A 94 -7.64 -7.81 3.73
C ILE A 94 -9.11 -8.11 4.00
N LYS A 95 -10.02 -7.29 3.49
CA LYS A 95 -11.47 -7.50 3.64
C LYS A 95 -11.92 -8.83 3.03
N LEU A 96 -11.43 -9.16 1.84
CA LEU A 96 -11.73 -10.43 1.19
C LEU A 96 -11.17 -11.61 1.97
N LEU A 97 -9.92 -11.56 2.37
CA LEU A 97 -9.25 -12.62 3.14
C LEU A 97 -9.91 -12.87 4.49
N LYS A 98 -10.46 -11.84 5.13
CA LYS A 98 -11.14 -11.97 6.43
C LYS A 98 -12.56 -12.48 6.33
N GLY A 99 -13.28 -12.14 5.28
CA GLY A 99 -14.73 -12.26 5.27
C GLY A 99 -15.36 -13.10 4.16
N THR A 100 -14.58 -13.51 3.14
CA THR A 100 -15.15 -14.14 1.95
C THR A 100 -14.28 -15.31 1.50
N PRO A 101 -14.83 -16.54 1.41
CA PRO A 101 -14.14 -17.65 0.77
C PRO A 101 -13.71 -17.30 -0.65
N ASP A 102 -12.54 -17.77 -1.08
CA ASP A 102 -11.97 -17.37 -2.39
C ASP A 102 -12.79 -17.85 -3.59
N GLU A 103 -13.51 -18.96 -3.46
CA GLU A 103 -14.49 -19.42 -4.46
C GLU A 103 -15.67 -18.46 -4.68
N GLU A 104 -15.93 -17.57 -3.72
CA GLU A 104 -16.99 -16.56 -3.80
C GLU A 104 -16.48 -15.18 -4.24
N TRP A 105 -15.18 -15.02 -4.51
CA TRP A 105 -14.64 -13.75 -4.95
C TRP A 105 -15.17 -13.35 -6.33
N SER A 106 -15.77 -12.19 -6.40
CA SER A 106 -16.25 -11.63 -7.66
C SER A 106 -15.08 -11.02 -8.45
N MET A 107 -14.64 -11.70 -9.51
CA MET A 107 -13.58 -11.19 -10.40
C MET A 107 -13.97 -9.89 -11.07
N GLY A 108 -15.26 -9.72 -11.43
CA GLY A 108 -15.77 -8.47 -11.98
C GLY A 108 -15.67 -7.31 -10.99
N HIS A 109 -16.00 -7.54 -9.73
CA HIS A 109 -15.85 -6.53 -8.67
C HIS A 109 -14.37 -6.18 -8.44
N LEU A 110 -13.50 -7.17 -8.37
CA LEU A 110 -12.06 -6.96 -8.22
C LEU A 110 -11.48 -6.13 -9.37
N THR A 111 -11.78 -6.53 -10.61
CA THR A 111 -11.32 -5.80 -11.80
C THR A 111 -11.82 -4.36 -11.79
N HIS A 112 -13.13 -4.16 -11.57
CA HIS A 112 -13.72 -2.83 -11.52
C HIS A 112 -13.06 -1.97 -10.43
N SER A 113 -12.93 -2.49 -9.22
CA SER A 113 -12.33 -1.75 -8.11
C SER A 113 -10.91 -1.29 -8.41
N MET A 114 -10.07 -2.17 -8.98
CA MET A 114 -8.67 -1.86 -9.29
C MET A 114 -8.49 -0.95 -10.50
N THR A 115 -9.42 -0.96 -11.45
CA THR A 115 -9.32 -0.16 -12.67
C THR A 115 -10.15 1.13 -12.63
N ASN A 116 -11.03 1.30 -11.65
CA ASN A 116 -11.84 2.50 -11.49
C ASN A 116 -10.99 3.64 -10.88
N ARG A 117 -10.20 4.28 -11.73
CA ARG A 117 -9.28 5.36 -11.38
C ARG A 117 -9.65 6.64 -12.11
N ARG A 118 -9.23 7.78 -11.56
CA ARG A 118 -9.39 9.07 -12.24
C ARG A 118 -8.53 9.15 -13.50
N ASP A 119 -9.06 9.79 -14.54
CA ASP A 119 -8.30 10.07 -15.76
C ASP A 119 -7.03 10.89 -15.43
N LYS A 120 -5.91 10.49 -16.03
CA LYS A 120 -4.60 11.14 -15.88
C LYS A 120 -4.03 11.18 -14.44
N GLU A 121 -4.59 10.42 -13.52
CA GLU A 121 -4.01 10.22 -12.20
C GLU A 121 -3.26 8.89 -12.16
N LYS A 122 -1.94 8.98 -12.07
CA LYS A 122 -1.07 7.80 -12.00
C LYS A 122 -1.04 7.26 -10.58
N CYS A 123 -1.15 5.94 -10.46
CA CYS A 123 -1.18 5.25 -9.18
C CYS A 123 -0.08 4.20 -9.07
N VAL A 124 0.36 3.97 -7.84
CA VAL A 124 1.17 2.82 -7.47
C VAL A 124 0.28 1.84 -6.72
N GLY A 125 0.00 0.69 -7.35
CA GLY A 125 -0.76 -0.39 -6.75
C GLY A 125 0.09 -1.23 -5.81
N TYR A 126 -0.50 -1.76 -4.74
CA TYR A 126 0.18 -2.68 -3.83
C TYR A 126 -0.83 -3.55 -3.09
N ALA A 127 -0.42 -4.78 -2.77
CA ALA A 127 -1.26 -5.72 -2.05
C ALA A 127 -1.12 -5.56 -0.53
N GLU A 128 0.06 -5.22 -0.07
CA GLU A 128 0.36 -4.84 1.31
C GLU A 128 1.61 -3.96 1.39
N SER A 129 1.76 -3.22 2.47
CA SER A 129 2.95 -2.50 2.88
C SER A 129 3.26 -2.79 4.36
N HIS A 130 4.21 -2.05 4.93
CA HIS A 130 4.47 -2.10 6.37
C HIS A 130 3.24 -1.70 7.21
N ASP A 131 2.37 -0.82 6.69
CA ASP A 131 1.17 -0.39 7.42
C ASP A 131 0.21 -1.56 7.68
N GLN A 132 -0.11 -2.34 6.66
CA GLN A 132 -1.01 -3.49 6.82
C GLN A 132 -0.31 -4.63 7.57
N ALA A 133 0.96 -4.86 7.28
CA ALA A 133 1.69 -6.01 7.78
C ALA A 133 2.12 -5.88 9.25
N ILE A 134 2.42 -4.66 9.70
CA ILE A 134 3.02 -4.40 11.01
C ILE A 134 2.11 -3.56 11.90
N VAL A 135 1.50 -2.50 11.35
CA VAL A 135 0.65 -1.57 12.11
C VAL A 135 -0.78 -2.07 12.18
N GLY A 136 -1.32 -2.53 11.04
CA GLY A 136 -2.73 -2.90 10.94
C GLY A 136 -3.06 -4.24 11.55
N ASP A 137 -2.30 -5.29 11.25
CA ASP A 137 -2.59 -6.65 11.73
C ASP A 137 -1.41 -7.63 11.49
N LYS A 138 -1.37 -8.26 10.31
CA LYS A 138 -0.40 -9.28 9.92
C LYS A 138 -0.23 -9.33 8.40
N THR A 139 0.83 -9.98 7.95
CA THR A 139 1.13 -10.09 6.51
C THR A 139 0.08 -10.89 5.75
N LEU A 140 -0.02 -10.67 4.43
CA LEU A 140 -0.87 -11.50 3.54
C LEU A 140 -0.52 -12.99 3.67
N ALA A 141 0.76 -13.32 3.78
CA ALA A 141 1.19 -14.69 3.97
C ALA A 141 0.60 -15.28 5.25
N MET A 142 0.61 -14.55 6.36
CA MET A 142 0.01 -14.99 7.63
C MET A 142 -1.51 -15.15 7.52
N TRP A 143 -2.20 -14.32 6.73
CA TRP A 143 -3.63 -14.49 6.46
C TRP A 143 -3.95 -15.76 5.67
N LEU A 144 -3.12 -16.08 4.69
CA LEU A 144 -3.33 -17.21 3.77
C LEU A 144 -2.93 -18.57 4.37
N PHE A 145 -1.82 -18.61 5.09
CA PHE A 145 -1.24 -19.86 5.60
C PHE A 145 -1.59 -20.14 7.06
N ASP A 146 -1.90 -19.08 7.84
CA ASP A 146 -2.17 -19.17 9.27
C ASP A 146 -1.03 -19.92 10.02
N SER A 147 -1.32 -20.80 10.97
CA SER A 147 -0.32 -21.56 11.75
C SER A 147 0.57 -22.48 10.89
N GLU A 148 0.08 -22.92 9.72
CA GLU A 148 0.85 -23.79 8.82
C GLU A 148 2.06 -23.09 8.17
N ILE A 149 2.12 -21.76 8.24
CA ILE A 149 3.28 -20.99 7.76
C ILE A 149 4.59 -21.41 8.46
N TYR A 150 4.51 -21.83 9.72
CA TYR A 150 5.68 -22.20 10.51
C TYR A 150 6.20 -23.63 10.26
N THR A 151 5.35 -24.50 9.73
CA THR A 151 5.67 -25.94 9.62
C THR A 151 5.57 -26.47 8.19
N GLY A 152 4.79 -25.84 7.35
CA GLY A 152 4.48 -26.32 6.00
C GLY A 152 5.21 -25.60 4.86
N MET A 153 6.09 -24.63 5.16
CA MET A 153 6.76 -23.81 4.14
C MET A 153 8.14 -24.32 3.74
N ASN A 154 8.62 -25.41 4.30
CA ASN A 154 9.92 -25.98 3.96
C ASN A 154 9.78 -26.99 2.79
N ARG A 155 10.90 -27.24 2.08
CA ARG A 155 10.93 -28.12 0.89
C ARG A 155 10.91 -29.62 1.25
N ASN A 156 11.24 -29.97 2.47
CA ASN A 156 11.46 -31.36 2.87
C ASN A 156 10.19 -32.03 3.38
N ASP A 157 9.27 -31.24 3.94
CA ASP A 157 7.99 -31.71 4.43
C ASP A 157 6.93 -31.46 3.33
N GLY A 158 6.17 -32.47 3.00
CA GLY A 158 5.16 -32.34 1.94
C GLY A 158 4.22 -31.17 2.22
N MET A 159 3.93 -30.34 1.21
CA MET A 159 3.01 -29.22 1.33
C MET A 159 1.60 -29.73 1.67
N SER A 160 0.96 -29.08 2.65
CA SER A 160 -0.46 -29.27 2.91
C SER A 160 -1.29 -28.59 1.82
N LEU A 161 -2.55 -29.00 1.68
CA LEU A 161 -3.51 -28.36 0.77
C LEU A 161 -3.64 -26.83 1.09
N LYS A 162 -3.60 -26.47 2.37
CA LYS A 162 -3.69 -25.08 2.81
C LYS A 162 -2.49 -24.26 2.33
N VAL A 163 -1.28 -24.80 2.43
CA VAL A 163 -0.07 -24.13 1.98
C VAL A 163 -0.06 -24.00 0.46
N ASP A 164 -0.39 -25.05 -0.29
CA ASP A 164 -0.45 -25.01 -1.75
C ASP A 164 -1.48 -23.97 -2.25
N ARG A 165 -2.70 -24.01 -1.70
CA ARG A 165 -3.74 -23.02 -1.99
C ARG A 165 -3.31 -21.61 -1.63
N GLY A 166 -2.73 -21.42 -0.44
CA GLY A 166 -2.24 -20.12 0.02
C GLY A 166 -1.16 -19.54 -0.89
N MET A 167 -0.23 -20.36 -1.38
CA MET A 167 0.78 -19.92 -2.36
C MET A 167 0.15 -19.52 -3.69
N ALA A 168 -0.83 -20.26 -4.18
CA ALA A 168 -1.55 -19.94 -5.41
C ALA A 168 -2.28 -18.60 -5.27
N LEU A 169 -3.01 -18.39 -4.18
CA LEU A 169 -3.71 -17.14 -3.88
C LEU A 169 -2.76 -15.96 -3.69
N HIS A 170 -1.65 -16.14 -2.98
CA HIS A 170 -0.65 -15.08 -2.80
C HIS A 170 -0.07 -14.61 -4.14
N LYS A 171 0.25 -15.54 -5.03
CA LYS A 171 0.71 -15.22 -6.39
C LYS A 171 -0.37 -14.51 -7.20
N MET A 172 -1.61 -14.98 -7.13
CA MET A 172 -2.75 -14.40 -7.85
C MET A 172 -3.04 -12.96 -7.37
N ILE A 173 -3.09 -12.73 -6.06
CA ILE A 173 -3.29 -11.40 -5.45
C ILE A 173 -2.24 -10.43 -5.98
N ARG A 174 -0.98 -10.80 -5.95
CA ARG A 174 0.12 -9.96 -6.44
C ARG A 174 0.04 -9.72 -7.94
N MET A 175 -0.23 -10.76 -8.72
CA MET A 175 -0.38 -10.65 -10.18
C MET A 175 -1.52 -9.70 -10.57
N LEU A 176 -2.69 -9.84 -9.96
CA LEU A 176 -3.84 -8.97 -10.22
C LEU A 176 -3.54 -7.52 -9.80
N THR A 177 -2.96 -7.33 -8.63
CA THR A 177 -2.58 -6.00 -8.15
C THR A 177 -1.56 -5.32 -9.06
N GLN A 178 -0.52 -6.03 -9.48
CA GLN A 178 0.50 -5.51 -10.39
C GLN A 178 -0.08 -5.19 -11.78
N SER A 179 -0.99 -6.01 -12.27
CA SER A 179 -1.55 -5.86 -13.63
C SER A 179 -2.63 -4.80 -13.73
N LEU A 180 -3.38 -4.57 -12.65
CA LEU A 180 -4.59 -3.74 -12.67
C LEU A 180 -4.50 -2.50 -11.76
N GLY A 181 -3.63 -2.52 -10.75
CA GLY A 181 -3.63 -1.55 -9.65
C GLY A 181 -3.04 -0.19 -9.96
N GLY A 182 -2.39 0.00 -11.10
CA GLY A 182 -1.78 1.29 -11.46
C GLY A 182 -0.64 1.17 -12.46
N GLU A 183 0.06 2.27 -12.67
CA GLU A 183 1.24 2.37 -13.54
C GLU A 183 2.51 1.88 -12.83
N GLY A 184 2.52 1.88 -11.50
CA GLY A 184 3.59 1.35 -10.68
C GLY A 184 3.11 0.26 -9.73
N TYR A 185 4.03 -0.57 -9.24
CA TYR A 185 3.76 -1.60 -8.25
C TYR A 185 4.74 -1.50 -7.08
N LEU A 186 4.20 -1.41 -5.86
CA LEU A 186 4.98 -1.52 -4.64
C LEU A 186 5.01 -2.98 -4.17
N ASN A 187 6.17 -3.58 -4.19
CA ASN A 187 6.38 -4.88 -3.56
C ASN A 187 6.90 -4.69 -2.14
N PHE A 188 6.14 -5.14 -1.14
CA PHE A 188 6.63 -5.17 0.22
C PHE A 188 7.71 -6.26 0.33
N MET A 189 8.92 -5.84 0.67
CA MET A 189 10.10 -6.73 0.69
C MET A 189 9.84 -8.00 1.50
N GLY A 190 10.20 -9.14 0.94
CA GLY A 190 9.91 -10.46 1.49
C GLY A 190 8.73 -11.18 0.82
N ASN A 191 7.81 -10.44 0.18
CA ASN A 191 6.69 -11.06 -0.55
C ASN A 191 7.15 -11.83 -1.78
N GLU A 192 8.30 -11.49 -2.34
CA GLU A 192 8.90 -12.18 -3.47
C GLU A 192 9.17 -13.66 -3.20
N PHE A 193 9.34 -14.05 -1.95
CA PHE A 193 9.55 -15.45 -1.54
C PHE A 193 8.56 -15.94 -0.46
N GLY A 194 7.53 -15.14 -0.15
CA GLY A 194 6.53 -15.52 0.84
C GLY A 194 7.12 -15.67 2.25
N HIS A 195 7.92 -14.68 2.69
CA HIS A 195 8.60 -14.67 3.99
C HIS A 195 7.72 -15.26 5.12
N PRO A 196 8.11 -16.38 5.75
CA PRO A 196 7.21 -17.16 6.60
C PRO A 196 7.21 -16.73 8.07
N GLU A 197 8.02 -15.75 8.44
CA GLU A 197 8.18 -15.31 9.82
C GLU A 197 7.26 -14.13 10.17
N TRP A 198 6.89 -14.06 11.43
CA TRP A 198 6.18 -12.91 11.99
C TRP A 198 7.02 -11.63 11.87
N ILE A 199 6.35 -10.51 11.61
CA ILE A 199 6.97 -9.19 11.57
C ILE A 199 6.30 -8.31 12.60
N ASP A 200 7.10 -7.62 13.41
CA ASP A 200 6.61 -6.74 14.47
C ASP A 200 7.64 -5.66 14.81
N PHE A 201 7.16 -4.55 15.35
CA PHE A 201 8.04 -3.54 15.93
C PHE A 201 8.69 -4.03 17.23
N PRO A 202 9.88 -3.52 17.59
CA PRO A 202 10.40 -3.67 18.95
C PRO A 202 9.42 -3.00 19.93
N ARG A 203 8.81 -3.80 20.79
CA ARG A 203 7.82 -3.35 21.79
C ARG A 203 7.88 -4.20 23.05
N GLU A 204 7.22 -3.77 24.12
CA GLU A 204 7.24 -4.47 25.42
C GLU A 204 6.83 -5.94 25.28
N GLY A 205 5.79 -6.25 24.51
CA GLY A 205 5.28 -7.61 24.30
C GLY A 205 6.25 -8.58 23.63
N ASN A 206 7.34 -8.09 23.02
CA ASN A 206 8.41 -8.91 22.44
C ASN A 206 9.80 -8.58 23.00
N ASN A 207 9.86 -8.02 24.22
CA ASN A 207 11.09 -7.59 24.91
C ASN A 207 11.94 -6.62 24.07
N PHE A 208 11.30 -5.75 23.31
CA PHE A 208 11.96 -4.79 22.40
C PHE A 208 12.92 -5.47 21.41
N SER A 209 12.58 -6.68 20.98
CA SER A 209 13.42 -7.48 20.09
C SER A 209 13.44 -6.92 18.67
N TYR A 210 14.63 -6.75 18.10
CA TYR A 210 14.83 -6.43 16.69
C TYR A 210 14.72 -7.65 15.77
N HIS A 211 14.58 -8.84 16.31
CA HIS A 211 14.47 -10.08 15.52
C HIS A 211 13.28 -10.02 14.56
N TYR A 212 12.11 -9.57 15.04
CA TYR A 212 10.87 -9.52 14.26
C TYR A 212 10.71 -8.26 13.37
N CYS A 213 11.55 -7.24 13.54
CA CYS A 213 11.44 -6.01 12.75
C CYS A 213 12.22 -6.05 11.43
N ARG A 214 12.75 -7.18 11.05
CA ARG A 214 13.55 -7.36 9.83
C ARG A 214 13.15 -8.63 9.09
N ARG A 215 13.31 -8.61 7.76
CA ARG A 215 13.20 -9.81 6.94
C ARG A 215 14.39 -10.74 7.17
N GLN A 216 14.09 -12.02 7.24
CA GLN A 216 15.08 -13.07 7.45
C GLN A 216 15.43 -13.71 6.11
N TRP A 217 16.38 -13.11 5.41
CA TRP A 217 16.76 -13.50 4.05
C TRP A 217 17.41 -14.89 3.96
N ASN A 218 17.88 -15.44 5.07
CA ASN A 218 18.38 -16.82 5.15
C ASN A 218 17.29 -17.84 4.82
N LEU A 219 16.03 -17.54 5.10
CA LEU A 219 14.88 -18.42 4.83
C LEU A 219 14.61 -18.65 3.34
N LEU A 220 15.26 -17.89 2.46
CA LEU A 220 15.25 -18.18 1.03
C LEU A 220 15.87 -19.53 0.65
N ARG A 221 16.65 -20.11 1.55
CA ARG A 221 17.43 -21.34 1.31
C ARG A 221 16.81 -22.58 1.95
N ASP A 222 15.76 -22.43 2.73
CA ASP A 222 15.09 -23.51 3.48
C ASP A 222 14.11 -24.33 2.62
#